data_cee88bf63d845b0a55abfb638bc88d00
#
_entry.id   cee88bf63d845b0a55abfb638bc88d00
#
_cell.length_a   1.000
_cell.length_b   1.000
_cell.length_c   1.000
_cell.angle_alpha   90.00
_cell.angle_beta   90.00
_cell.angle_gamma   90.00
#
_symmetry.space_group_name_H-M   'P 1'
#
loop_
_entity.id
_entity.type
_entity.pdbx_description
1 polymer ?
#
loop_
_entity_poly.entity_id
_entity_poly.type
_entity_poly.pdbx_seq_one_letter_code
_entity_poly.pdbx_strand_id
1 'polypeptide(L)'
;MTLEYALKKNGINPKKDLEIDTSIDFSAMQGAFIGGNGDFVTLFEPNALNIEKEGYGYVVASVGELAGTVPYTAFNARKSYIEKNPHIIKKFRKALQKGIDYVAENETKEIAKSKINQFPETSLEDLEKIIDRYKEIDSWYNTTKIEKKDFERVKKITNTKADYNKLCYN
;
A
#
# COMPACT_ATOMS: atom_id res chain seq x y z
N MET A 1 5.47 -4.91 -11.21
CA MET A 1 4.36 -4.28 -11.97
C MET A 1 4.14 -2.81 -11.59
N THR A 2 3.78 -2.45 -10.34
CA THR A 2 3.54 -1.03 -9.96
C THR A 2 4.80 -0.19 -10.08
N LEU A 3 5.96 -0.68 -9.62
CA LEU A 3 7.25 -0.02 -9.81
C LEU A 3 7.54 0.25 -11.28
N GLU A 4 7.43 -0.76 -12.14
CA GLU A 4 7.67 -0.59 -13.60
C GLU A 4 6.70 0.43 -14.24
N TYR A 5 5.45 0.47 -13.76
CA TYR A 5 4.49 1.48 -14.21
C TYR A 5 4.90 2.88 -13.77
N ALA A 6 5.31 3.05 -12.51
CA ALA A 6 5.82 4.31 -11.98
C ALA A 6 7.05 4.79 -12.74
N LEU A 7 8.03 3.91 -12.99
CA LEU A 7 9.24 4.20 -13.79
C LEU A 7 8.88 4.68 -15.21
N LYS A 8 8.05 3.92 -15.93
CA LYS A 8 7.61 4.29 -17.29
C LYS A 8 6.86 5.62 -17.33
N LYS A 9 6.01 5.88 -16.36
CA LYS A 9 5.28 7.15 -16.24
C LYS A 9 6.22 8.34 -16.07
N ASN A 10 7.38 8.12 -15.48
CA ASN A 10 8.42 9.13 -15.24
C ASN A 10 9.57 9.08 -16.25
N GLY A 11 9.37 8.45 -17.41
CA GLY A 11 10.32 8.46 -18.53
C GLY A 11 11.46 7.46 -18.44
N ILE A 12 11.47 6.57 -17.44
CA ILE A 12 12.49 5.53 -17.26
C ILE A 12 12.01 4.22 -17.90
N ASN A 13 12.85 3.62 -18.74
CA ASN A 13 12.55 2.32 -19.33
C ASN A 13 13.08 1.18 -18.45
N PRO A 14 12.20 0.46 -17.70
CA PRO A 14 12.65 -0.56 -16.75
C PRO A 14 13.34 -1.78 -17.36
N LYS A 15 13.32 -1.91 -18.68
CA LYS A 15 14.00 -3.00 -19.40
C LYS A 15 15.35 -2.61 -20.02
N LYS A 16 15.63 -1.30 -20.11
CA LYS A 16 16.86 -0.79 -20.74
C LYS A 16 17.74 -0.04 -19.77
N ASP A 17 17.13 0.71 -18.87
CA ASP A 17 17.82 1.64 -17.99
C ASP A 17 18.14 1.04 -16.62
N LEU A 18 17.50 -0.10 -16.27
CA LEU A 18 17.63 -0.76 -14.99
C LEU A 18 17.67 -2.28 -15.15
N GLU A 19 18.26 -2.95 -14.17
CA GLU A 19 18.08 -4.38 -13.92
C GLU A 19 17.13 -4.54 -12.72
N ILE A 20 15.99 -5.22 -12.92
CA ILE A 20 15.01 -5.45 -11.85
C ILE A 20 15.04 -6.92 -11.49
N ASP A 21 15.64 -7.22 -10.34
CA ASP A 21 15.62 -8.55 -9.76
C ASP A 21 14.28 -8.80 -9.05
N THR A 22 13.57 -9.83 -9.47
CA THR A 22 12.32 -10.31 -8.87
C THR A 22 12.43 -11.72 -8.30
N SER A 23 13.64 -12.25 -8.20
CA SER A 23 13.90 -13.61 -7.72
C SER A 23 13.93 -13.71 -6.19
N ILE A 24 14.11 -12.57 -5.50
CA ILE A 24 14.22 -12.51 -4.05
C ILE A 24 12.81 -12.52 -3.43
N ASP A 25 12.57 -13.44 -2.51
CA ASP A 25 11.31 -13.49 -1.76
C ASP A 25 11.09 -12.20 -0.97
N PHE A 26 9.83 -11.76 -0.89
CA PHE A 26 9.43 -10.52 -0.23
C PHE A 26 9.97 -10.42 1.22
N SER A 27 9.94 -11.51 1.98
CA SER A 27 10.44 -11.59 3.35
C SER A 27 11.97 -11.45 3.47
N ALA A 28 12.70 -11.72 2.37
CA ALA A 28 14.17 -11.66 2.34
C ALA A 28 14.72 -10.36 1.75
N MET A 29 13.88 -9.51 1.14
CA MET A 29 14.31 -8.31 0.41
C MET A 29 15.12 -7.33 1.27
N GLN A 30 14.69 -7.09 2.52
CA GLN A 30 15.40 -6.20 3.45
C GLN A 30 16.81 -6.73 3.73
N GLY A 31 16.93 -8.01 4.09
CA GLY A 31 18.22 -8.64 4.37
C GLY A 31 19.15 -8.69 3.15
N ALA A 32 18.62 -8.94 1.98
CA ALA A 32 19.37 -8.94 0.73
C ALA A 32 19.95 -7.55 0.42
N PHE A 33 19.17 -6.49 0.61
CA PHE A 33 19.63 -5.11 0.42
C PHE A 33 20.72 -4.73 1.44
N ILE A 34 20.54 -5.06 2.73
CA ILE A 34 21.56 -4.87 3.77
C ILE A 34 22.84 -5.63 3.43
N GLY A 35 22.71 -6.81 2.83
CA GLY A 35 23.83 -7.62 2.34
C GLY A 35 24.51 -7.09 1.06
N GLY A 36 24.08 -5.92 0.53
CA GLY A 36 24.65 -5.27 -0.64
C GLY A 36 24.10 -5.76 -1.98
N ASN A 37 22.93 -6.41 -1.98
CA ASN A 37 22.28 -6.81 -3.21
C ASN A 37 21.37 -5.70 -3.75
N GLY A 38 21.80 -5.06 -4.84
CA GLY A 38 21.11 -3.97 -5.53
C GLY A 38 21.36 -2.57 -4.94
N ASP A 39 21.23 -1.55 -5.77
CA ASP A 39 21.40 -0.14 -5.40
C ASP A 39 20.10 0.44 -4.79
N PHE A 40 18.97 -0.15 -5.13
CA PHE A 40 17.62 0.23 -4.67
C PHE A 40 16.80 -0.99 -4.30
N VAL A 41 15.92 -0.83 -3.33
CA VAL A 41 14.95 -1.85 -2.93
C VAL A 41 13.57 -1.23 -2.73
N THR A 42 12.51 -1.99 -3.03
CA THR A 42 11.13 -1.57 -2.70
C THR A 42 10.69 -2.28 -1.44
N LEU A 43 10.34 -1.53 -0.42
CA LEU A 43 9.89 -2.05 0.87
C LEU A 43 8.61 -1.38 1.34
N PHE A 44 7.91 -2.04 2.24
CA PHE A 44 6.85 -1.43 3.05
C PHE A 44 7.40 -1.04 4.42
N GLU A 45 6.69 -0.20 5.12
CA GLU A 45 6.93 0.04 6.52
C GLU A 45 6.51 -1.19 7.38
N PRO A 46 7.20 -1.50 8.46
CA PRO A 46 8.30 -0.75 9.11
C PRO A 46 9.70 -0.99 8.52
N ASN A 47 9.84 -1.87 7.53
CA ASN A 47 11.16 -2.30 7.03
C ASN A 47 11.95 -1.14 6.40
N ALA A 48 11.28 -0.22 5.71
CA ALA A 48 11.93 0.96 5.14
C ALA A 48 12.52 1.87 6.24
N LEU A 49 11.76 2.13 7.29
CA LEU A 49 12.24 2.92 8.44
C LEU A 49 13.40 2.22 9.17
N ASN A 50 13.35 0.89 9.30
CA ASN A 50 14.44 0.14 9.96
C ASN A 50 15.77 0.29 9.19
N ILE A 51 15.75 0.19 7.85
CA ILE A 51 16.94 0.42 7.01
C ILE A 51 17.53 1.81 7.25
N GLU A 52 16.69 2.85 7.34
CA GLU A 52 17.17 4.20 7.63
C GLU A 52 17.78 4.32 9.04
N LYS A 53 17.13 3.77 10.05
CA LYS A 53 17.60 3.81 11.43
C LYS A 53 18.93 3.08 11.62
N GLU A 54 19.13 1.99 10.90
CA GLU A 54 20.36 1.19 10.94
C GLU A 54 21.45 1.76 10.02
N GLY A 55 21.18 2.80 9.24
CA GLY A 55 22.13 3.49 8.39
C GLY A 55 22.50 2.77 7.10
N TYR A 56 21.71 1.79 6.69
CA TYR A 56 21.94 1.04 5.44
C TYR A 56 21.37 1.72 4.19
N GLY A 57 20.49 2.71 4.34
CA GLY A 57 19.91 3.40 3.21
C GLY A 57 18.94 4.50 3.62
N TYR A 58 18.28 5.12 2.63
CA TYR A 58 17.33 6.21 2.81
C TYR A 58 16.10 5.97 1.96
N VAL A 59 14.92 6.38 2.44
CA VAL A 59 13.70 6.44 1.63
C VAL A 59 13.82 7.59 0.64
N VAL A 60 13.91 7.29 -0.65
CA VAL A 60 14.13 8.28 -1.71
C VAL A 60 12.87 8.60 -2.52
N ALA A 61 11.88 7.72 -2.53
CA ALA A 61 10.63 7.95 -3.25
C ALA A 61 9.51 6.99 -2.77
N SER A 62 8.26 7.44 -2.92
CA SER A 62 7.09 6.59 -2.76
C SER A 62 6.64 6.04 -4.13
N VAL A 63 6.67 4.72 -4.28
CA VAL A 63 6.16 4.06 -5.49
C VAL A 63 4.66 4.33 -5.66
N GLY A 64 3.90 4.42 -4.57
CA GLY A 64 2.47 4.72 -4.59
C GLY A 64 2.17 6.12 -5.11
N GLU A 65 2.89 7.12 -4.64
CA GLU A 65 2.78 8.51 -5.09
C GLU A 65 3.12 8.64 -6.58
N LEU A 66 4.25 8.07 -7.01
CA LEU A 66 4.70 8.11 -8.40
C LEU A 66 3.74 7.37 -9.36
N ALA A 67 3.19 6.25 -8.95
CA ALA A 67 2.19 5.51 -9.74
C ALA A 67 0.84 6.24 -9.79
N GLY A 68 0.48 6.96 -8.73
CA GLY A 68 -0.83 7.55 -8.50
C GLY A 68 -1.80 6.57 -7.82
N THR A 69 -2.96 7.06 -7.41
CA THR A 69 -3.95 6.29 -6.64
C THR A 69 -4.34 4.98 -7.32
N VAL A 70 -4.09 3.88 -6.63
CA VAL A 70 -4.50 2.52 -7.05
C VAL A 70 -5.03 1.76 -5.84
N PRO A 71 -6.12 0.99 -5.95
CA PRO A 71 -6.51 0.06 -4.91
C PRO A 71 -5.46 -1.07 -4.84
N TYR A 72 -4.66 -1.08 -3.76
CA TYR A 72 -3.61 -2.07 -3.58
C TYR A 72 -4.16 -3.37 -3.01
N THR A 73 -4.92 -3.27 -1.92
CA THR A 73 -5.62 -4.41 -1.32
C THR A 73 -7.13 -4.19 -1.35
N ALA A 74 -7.88 -5.28 -1.47
CA ALA A 74 -9.33 -5.22 -1.45
C ALA A 74 -9.90 -6.39 -0.63
N PHE A 75 -10.94 -6.15 0.12
CA PHE A 75 -11.72 -7.20 0.73
C PHE A 75 -12.58 -7.90 -0.31
N ASN A 76 -12.55 -9.21 -0.33
CA ASN A 76 -13.27 -10.03 -1.28
C ASN A 76 -14.31 -10.90 -0.58
N ALA A 77 -15.49 -11.03 -1.18
CA ALA A 77 -16.52 -11.95 -0.74
C ALA A 77 -17.14 -12.67 -1.94
N ARG A 78 -17.59 -13.90 -1.74
CA ARG A 78 -18.31 -14.63 -2.80
C ARG A 78 -19.62 -13.90 -3.12
N LYS A 79 -19.97 -13.79 -4.40
CA LYS A 79 -21.21 -13.16 -4.85
C LYS A 79 -22.43 -13.73 -4.12
N SER A 80 -22.53 -15.06 -4.03
CA SER A 80 -23.61 -15.74 -3.30
C SER A 80 -23.68 -15.37 -1.81
N TYR A 81 -22.53 -15.07 -1.17
CA TYR A 81 -22.52 -14.60 0.22
C TYR A 81 -23.04 -13.17 0.33
N ILE A 82 -22.63 -12.29 -0.59
CA ILE A 82 -23.09 -10.89 -0.65
C ILE A 82 -24.61 -10.86 -0.82
N GLU A 83 -25.14 -11.63 -1.76
CA GLU A 83 -26.57 -11.71 -2.05
C GLU A 83 -27.39 -12.23 -0.85
N LYS A 84 -26.88 -13.22 -0.12
CA LYS A 84 -27.56 -13.79 1.05
C LYS A 84 -27.41 -12.94 2.31
N ASN A 85 -26.38 -12.11 2.42
CA ASN A 85 -26.00 -11.40 3.65
C ASN A 85 -25.73 -9.90 3.41
N PRO A 86 -26.58 -9.16 2.69
CA PRO A 86 -26.31 -7.77 2.35
C PRO A 86 -26.16 -6.86 3.58
N HIS A 87 -26.85 -7.17 4.68
CA HIS A 87 -26.76 -6.45 5.93
C HIS A 87 -25.38 -6.59 6.61
N ILE A 88 -24.74 -7.76 6.50
CA ILE A 88 -23.38 -7.98 7.02
C ILE A 88 -22.38 -7.16 6.19
N ILE A 89 -22.48 -7.22 4.87
CA ILE A 89 -21.62 -6.45 3.97
C ILE A 89 -21.72 -4.94 4.26
N LYS A 90 -22.95 -4.44 4.42
CA LYS A 90 -23.18 -3.03 4.78
C LYS A 90 -22.55 -2.65 6.12
N LYS A 91 -22.71 -3.48 7.16
CA LYS A 91 -22.12 -3.26 8.49
C LYS A 91 -20.59 -3.30 8.43
N PHE A 92 -20.02 -4.25 7.69
CA PHE A 92 -18.58 -4.38 7.49
C PHE A 92 -18.00 -3.12 6.80
N ARG A 93 -18.59 -2.70 5.69
CA ARG A 93 -18.18 -1.47 4.99
C ARG A 93 -18.27 -0.24 5.90
N LYS A 94 -19.36 -0.12 6.69
CA LYS A 94 -19.50 0.98 7.65
C LYS A 94 -18.42 0.95 8.74
N ALA A 95 -18.01 -0.23 9.19
CA ALA A 95 -16.92 -0.36 10.17
C ALA A 95 -15.57 0.08 9.58
N LEU A 96 -15.27 -0.34 8.33
CA LEU A 96 -14.08 0.10 7.61
C LEU A 96 -14.08 1.62 7.40
N GLN A 97 -15.20 2.20 6.97
CA GLN A 97 -15.29 3.64 6.78
C GLN A 97 -15.01 4.40 8.08
N LYS A 98 -15.57 3.96 9.20
CA LYS A 98 -15.24 4.56 10.51
C LYS A 98 -13.75 4.49 10.86
N GLY A 99 -13.06 3.42 10.45
CA GLY A 99 -11.61 3.31 10.62
C GLY A 99 -10.85 4.32 9.77
N ILE A 100 -11.27 4.54 8.52
CA ILE A 100 -10.71 5.54 7.63
C ILE A 100 -10.97 6.95 8.19
N ASP A 101 -12.20 7.25 8.60
CA ASP A 101 -12.59 8.53 9.20
C ASP A 101 -11.75 8.80 10.46
N TYR A 102 -11.56 7.78 11.31
CA TYR A 102 -10.72 7.89 12.51
C TYR A 102 -9.27 8.28 12.17
N VAL A 103 -8.66 7.68 11.14
CA VAL A 103 -7.30 8.04 10.71
C VAL A 103 -7.24 9.45 10.16
N ALA A 104 -8.27 9.88 9.44
CA ALA A 104 -8.33 11.23 8.87
C ALA A 104 -8.55 12.33 9.92
N GLU A 105 -9.34 12.05 10.96
CA GLU A 105 -9.79 13.05 11.94
C GLU A 105 -8.89 13.17 13.17
N ASN A 106 -7.99 12.19 13.41
CA ASN A 106 -7.18 12.15 14.62
C ASN A 106 -5.71 12.46 14.35
N GLU A 107 -5.06 13.00 15.37
CA GLU A 107 -3.62 13.23 15.41
C GLU A 107 -2.87 11.89 15.31
N THR A 108 -1.72 11.90 14.63
CA THR A 108 -0.84 10.73 14.45
C THR A 108 -0.56 10.01 15.77
N LYS A 109 -0.25 10.76 16.82
CA LYS A 109 0.03 10.22 18.16
C LYS A 109 -1.14 9.43 18.76
N GLU A 110 -2.36 9.90 18.56
CA GLU A 110 -3.56 9.20 19.02
C GLU A 110 -3.79 7.90 18.25
N ILE A 111 -3.57 7.93 16.94
CA ILE A 111 -3.67 6.75 16.09
C ILE A 111 -2.61 5.73 16.51
N ALA A 112 -1.35 6.14 16.66
CA ALA A 112 -0.23 5.29 17.06
C ALA A 112 -0.51 4.61 18.42
N LYS A 113 -0.92 5.37 19.45
CA LYS A 113 -1.29 4.82 20.76
C LYS A 113 -2.41 3.77 20.67
N SER A 114 -3.39 4.00 19.79
CA SER A 114 -4.51 3.06 19.63
C SER A 114 -4.11 1.74 18.96
N LYS A 115 -2.95 1.72 18.27
CA LYS A 115 -2.48 0.61 17.43
C LYS A 115 -1.21 -0.07 17.94
N ILE A 116 -0.45 0.53 18.85
CA ILE A 116 0.87 0.03 19.28
C ILE A 116 0.87 -1.44 19.73
N ASN A 117 -0.20 -1.90 20.36
CA ASN A 117 -0.32 -3.30 20.78
C ASN A 117 -0.37 -4.30 19.61
N GLN A 118 -0.63 -3.84 18.38
CA GLN A 118 -0.64 -4.66 17.17
C GLN A 118 0.73 -4.70 16.49
N PHE A 119 1.68 -3.88 16.96
CA PHE A 119 3.04 -3.75 16.44
C PHE A 119 4.07 -3.90 17.58
N PRO A 120 4.18 -5.08 18.22
CA PRO A 120 4.98 -5.27 19.43
C PRO A 120 6.48 -5.01 19.22
N GLU A 121 6.95 -5.11 17.98
CA GLU A 121 8.36 -4.91 17.60
C GLU A 121 8.68 -3.46 17.19
N THR A 122 7.67 -2.56 17.20
CA THR A 122 7.80 -1.17 16.74
C THR A 122 7.63 -0.22 17.93
N SER A 123 8.54 0.72 18.12
CA SER A 123 8.36 1.76 19.14
C SER A 123 7.20 2.69 18.81
N LEU A 124 6.65 3.37 19.82
CA LEU A 124 5.57 4.35 19.59
C LEU A 124 6.05 5.48 18.66
N GLU A 125 7.27 5.96 18.84
CA GLU A 125 7.87 6.99 18.01
C GLU A 125 8.03 6.54 16.55
N ASP A 126 8.46 5.31 16.32
CA ASP A 126 8.58 4.75 14.97
C ASP A 126 7.21 4.60 14.32
N LEU A 127 6.21 4.14 15.09
CA LEU A 127 4.84 4.02 14.58
C LEU A 127 4.24 5.38 14.21
N GLU A 128 4.54 6.44 14.99
CA GLU A 128 4.17 7.81 14.65
C GLU A 128 4.81 8.23 13.31
N LYS A 129 6.11 8.03 13.13
CA LYS A 129 6.81 8.33 11.86
C LYS A 129 6.23 7.59 10.65
N ILE A 130 5.92 6.31 10.82
CA ILE A 130 5.30 5.48 9.77
C ILE A 130 3.91 6.03 9.38
N ILE A 131 3.10 6.37 10.38
CA ILE A 131 1.76 6.93 10.15
C ILE A 131 1.85 8.27 9.43
N ASP A 132 2.76 9.16 9.83
CA ASP A 132 2.97 10.45 9.18
C ASP A 132 3.35 10.27 7.71
N ARG A 133 4.32 9.40 7.39
CA ARG A 133 4.69 9.08 6.00
C ARG A 133 3.49 8.62 5.17
N TYR A 134 2.67 7.73 5.73
CA TYR A 134 1.49 7.23 5.01
C TYR A 134 0.38 8.29 4.88
N LYS A 135 0.26 9.23 5.82
CA LYS A 135 -0.63 10.39 5.69
C LYS A 135 -0.16 11.35 4.60
N GLU A 136 1.13 11.67 4.57
CA GLU A 136 1.73 12.59 3.59
C GLU A 136 1.50 12.16 2.14
N ILE A 137 1.45 10.87 1.86
CA ILE A 137 1.24 10.31 0.52
C ILE A 137 -0.19 9.81 0.26
N ASP A 138 -1.17 10.21 1.07
CA ASP A 138 -2.58 9.80 0.97
C ASP A 138 -2.77 8.27 0.87
N SER A 139 -1.98 7.48 1.62
CA SER A 139 -2.06 6.01 1.58
C SER A 139 -3.40 5.47 2.06
N TRP A 140 -4.10 6.21 2.93
CA TRP A 140 -5.45 5.88 3.36
C TRP A 140 -6.47 6.71 2.58
N TYR A 141 -7.08 6.09 1.58
CA TYR A 141 -8.11 6.74 0.78
C TYR A 141 -9.33 7.06 1.63
N ASN A 142 -10.00 8.16 1.35
CA ASN A 142 -11.11 8.69 2.15
C ASN A 142 -12.42 7.91 2.05
N THR A 143 -12.47 6.83 1.27
CA THR A 143 -13.66 6.01 1.08
C THR A 143 -13.31 4.55 0.86
N THR A 144 -14.20 3.66 1.30
CA THR A 144 -14.12 2.21 1.00
C THR A 144 -14.55 1.86 -0.43
N LYS A 145 -15.00 2.84 -1.20
CA LYS A 145 -15.45 2.64 -2.58
C LYS A 145 -14.26 2.60 -3.53
N ILE A 146 -14.20 1.60 -4.39
CA ILE A 146 -13.22 1.56 -5.48
C ILE A 146 -13.77 2.38 -6.65
N GLU A 147 -13.12 3.50 -6.96
CA GLU A 147 -13.51 4.34 -8.09
C GLU A 147 -13.14 3.67 -9.42
N LYS A 148 -14.00 3.85 -10.43
CA LYS A 148 -13.77 3.23 -11.74
C LYS A 148 -12.45 3.67 -12.38
N LYS A 149 -12.06 4.94 -12.22
CA LYS A 149 -10.79 5.49 -12.73
C LYS A 149 -9.57 4.76 -12.15
N ASP A 150 -9.61 4.42 -10.86
CA ASP A 150 -8.51 3.76 -10.16
C ASP A 150 -8.47 2.26 -10.50
N PHE A 151 -9.62 1.63 -10.66
CA PHE A 151 -9.72 0.27 -11.20
C PHE A 151 -9.16 0.16 -12.63
N GLU A 152 -9.48 1.10 -13.51
CA GLU A 152 -8.93 1.13 -14.88
C GLU A 152 -7.41 1.34 -14.87
N ARG A 153 -6.88 2.08 -13.89
CA ARG A 153 -5.41 2.21 -13.70
C ARG A 153 -4.77 0.87 -13.32
N VAL A 154 -5.38 0.13 -12.38
CA VAL A 154 -4.91 -1.24 -12.04
C VAL A 154 -4.93 -2.14 -13.28
N LYS A 155 -5.99 -2.10 -14.09
CA LYS A 155 -6.04 -2.86 -15.34
C LYS A 155 -4.87 -2.54 -16.28
N LYS A 156 -4.49 -1.26 -16.40
CA LYS A 156 -3.32 -0.85 -17.20
C LYS A 156 -2.03 -1.40 -16.62
N ILE A 157 -1.85 -1.31 -15.29
CA ILE A 157 -0.66 -1.80 -14.59
C ILE A 157 -0.50 -3.31 -14.76
N THR A 158 -1.60 -4.06 -14.62
CA THR A 158 -1.61 -5.53 -14.65
C THR A 158 -1.83 -6.12 -16.04
N ASN A 159 -2.11 -5.28 -17.04
CA ASN A 159 -2.47 -5.69 -18.40
C ASN A 159 -3.64 -6.70 -18.42
N THR A 160 -4.68 -6.47 -17.63
CA THR A 160 -5.83 -7.37 -17.53
C THR A 160 -7.08 -6.80 -18.21
N LYS A 161 -8.00 -7.69 -18.60
CA LYS A 161 -9.30 -7.34 -19.21
C LYS A 161 -10.46 -7.45 -18.20
N ALA A 162 -10.18 -7.20 -16.93
CA ALA A 162 -11.20 -7.28 -15.88
C ALA A 162 -12.34 -6.27 -16.07
N ASP A 163 -13.56 -6.66 -15.67
CA ASP A 163 -14.76 -5.83 -15.75
C ASP A 163 -15.09 -5.26 -14.36
N TYR A 164 -15.09 -3.93 -14.25
CA TYR A 164 -15.41 -3.22 -13.02
C TYR A 164 -16.78 -3.60 -12.43
N ASN A 165 -17.83 -3.66 -13.26
CA ASN A 165 -19.19 -3.92 -12.79
C ASN A 165 -19.39 -5.37 -12.29
N LYS A 166 -18.50 -6.28 -12.70
CA LYS A 166 -18.54 -7.68 -12.26
C LYS A 166 -17.75 -7.91 -10.97
N LEU A 167 -16.73 -7.09 -10.72
CA LEU A 167 -15.78 -7.30 -9.63
C LEU A 167 -15.95 -6.31 -8.46
N CYS A 168 -16.42 -5.09 -8.71
CA CYS A 168 -16.58 -4.09 -7.67
C CYS A 168 -18.05 -4.02 -7.20
N TYR A 169 -18.24 -4.31 -5.91
CA TYR A 169 -19.51 -4.14 -5.20
C TYR A 169 -19.40 -2.88 -4.32
N ASN A 170 -19.95 -1.78 -4.82
CA ASN A 170 -19.92 -0.46 -4.17
C ASN A 170 -21.23 -0.11 -3.45
#